data_46531b1f71e07ab9644da5a4634b080c
#
_entry.id   46531b1f71e07ab9644da5a4634b080c
#
_cell.length_a   1.000
_cell.length_b   1.000
_cell.length_c   1.000
_cell.angle_alpha   90.00
_cell.angle_beta   90.00
_cell.angle_gamma   90.00
#
_symmetry.space_group_name_H-M   'P 1'
#
loop_
_entity.id
_entity.type
_entity.pdbx_description
1 polymer ?
#
loop_
_entity_poly.entity_id
_entity_poly.type
_entity_poly.pdbx_seq_one_letter_code
_entity_poly.pdbx_strand_id
1 'polypeptide(L)'
;SVVIPEEQGPSKLPSVAEILKLKGDVTRGKAVAARCISCHVIGDLGLDVGPNLTGFGKRFPADVVARAIVEPSAEISLGFEGQHLRTHKDELDIMGVVLADGDPVIIRSMGGITQSIPASDLKSRQPMKRSLMLSADQLGLTAQDVADVVEYLRSSEVYTVGRPTRWNAFATW
;
A
#
# COMPACT_ATOMS: atom_id res chain seq x y z
N SER A 1 7.74 -15.77 -9.93
CA SER A 1 6.49 -15.30 -9.27
C SER A 1 6.82 -14.76 -7.89
N VAL A 2 6.30 -13.59 -7.55
CA VAL A 2 6.38 -13.06 -6.18
C VAL A 2 5.32 -13.78 -5.37
N VAL A 3 5.74 -14.63 -4.45
CA VAL A 3 4.82 -15.28 -3.51
C VAL A 3 4.61 -14.32 -2.34
N ILE A 4 3.37 -13.86 -2.17
CA ILE A 4 3.00 -13.09 -0.98
C ILE A 4 2.82 -14.08 0.17
N PRO A 5 3.58 -13.95 1.29
CA PRO A 5 3.46 -14.86 2.42
C PRO A 5 2.02 -14.89 2.96
N GLU A 6 1.54 -16.05 3.35
CA GLU A 6 0.24 -16.16 4.03
C GLU A 6 0.27 -15.44 5.38
N GLU A 7 -0.87 -14.86 5.77
CA GLU A 7 -1.01 -14.30 7.12
C GLU A 7 -0.92 -15.41 8.16
N GLN A 8 0.02 -15.27 9.09
CA GLN A 8 0.27 -16.28 10.13
C GLN A 8 -0.55 -15.98 11.39
N GLY A 9 -1.87 -16.19 11.31
CA GLY A 9 -2.73 -16.06 12.49
C GLY A 9 -2.92 -14.61 12.98
N PRO A 10 -3.41 -14.42 14.22
CA PRO A 10 -3.60 -13.09 14.78
C PRO A 10 -2.27 -12.38 15.01
N SER A 11 -2.27 -11.05 14.88
CA SER A 11 -1.08 -10.23 15.11
C SER A 11 -0.49 -10.48 16.50
N LYS A 12 0.84 -10.54 16.57
CA LYS A 12 1.59 -10.64 17.81
C LYS A 12 1.77 -9.27 18.49
N LEU A 13 1.40 -8.20 17.81
CA LEU A 13 1.45 -6.85 18.37
C LEU A 13 0.34 -6.64 19.39
N PRO A 14 0.51 -5.69 20.33
CA PRO A 14 -0.58 -5.22 21.19
C PRO A 14 -1.76 -4.71 20.37
N SER A 15 -2.93 -4.59 20.99
CA SER A 15 -4.10 -4.01 20.33
C SER A 15 -3.82 -2.59 19.81
N VAL A 16 -4.53 -2.18 18.75
CA VAL A 16 -4.42 -0.81 18.21
C VAL A 16 -4.60 0.25 19.30
N ALA A 17 -5.53 0.01 20.24
CA ALA A 17 -5.75 0.93 21.36
C ALA A 17 -4.54 1.04 22.30
N GLU A 18 -3.78 -0.03 22.49
CA GLU A 18 -2.54 -0.01 23.28
C GLU A 18 -1.40 0.64 22.52
N ILE A 19 -1.26 0.34 21.23
CA ILE A 19 -0.27 0.99 20.35
C ILE A 19 -0.44 2.51 20.36
N LEU A 20 -1.67 3.00 20.29
CA LEU A 20 -1.96 4.43 20.28
C LEU A 20 -1.74 5.15 21.62
N LYS A 21 -1.47 4.43 22.71
CA LYS A 21 -1.00 5.03 23.97
C LYS A 21 0.50 5.35 23.93
N LEU A 22 1.24 4.76 23.00
CA LEU A 22 2.65 5.05 22.83
C LEU A 22 2.82 6.44 22.20
N LYS A 23 3.84 7.16 22.67
CA LYS A 23 4.20 8.46 22.06
C LYS A 23 4.92 8.22 20.75
N GLY A 24 4.27 8.53 19.63
CA GLY A 24 4.87 8.49 18.30
C GLY A 24 5.91 9.61 18.10
N ASP A 25 6.84 9.37 17.19
CA ASP A 25 7.89 10.31 16.81
C ASP A 25 7.96 10.44 15.28
N VAL A 26 7.85 11.66 14.78
CA VAL A 26 7.79 11.95 13.33
C VAL A 26 9.09 11.52 12.62
N THR A 27 10.24 11.74 13.24
CA THR A 27 11.55 11.45 12.62
C THR A 27 11.76 9.94 12.49
N ARG A 28 11.49 9.18 13.56
CA ARG A 28 11.54 7.72 13.52
C ARG A 28 10.49 7.17 12.56
N GLY A 29 9.27 7.69 12.60
CA GLY A 29 8.19 7.30 11.72
C GLY A 29 8.52 7.48 10.24
N LYS A 30 9.19 8.58 9.90
CA LYS A 30 9.70 8.82 8.53
C LYS A 30 10.72 7.75 8.11
N ALA A 31 11.62 7.38 9.00
CA ALA A 31 12.61 6.34 8.72
C ALA A 31 11.95 4.95 8.53
N VAL A 32 10.97 4.61 9.36
CA VAL A 32 10.20 3.36 9.25
C VAL A 32 9.34 3.35 7.98
N ALA A 33 8.70 4.48 7.64
CA ALA A 33 7.86 4.64 6.45
C ALA A 33 8.62 4.46 5.13
N ALA A 34 9.96 4.45 5.14
CA ALA A 34 10.77 4.05 4.00
C ALA A 34 10.47 2.62 3.52
N ARG A 35 9.92 1.76 4.37
CA ARG A 35 9.43 0.42 3.96
C ARG A 35 8.11 0.50 3.19
N CYS A 36 7.31 1.51 3.44
CA CYS A 36 5.99 1.69 2.84
C CYS A 36 6.09 2.16 1.38
N ILE A 37 7.14 2.92 1.01
CA ILE A 37 7.31 3.47 -0.33
C ILE A 37 7.58 2.41 -1.41
N SER A 38 7.87 1.18 -1.03
CA SER A 38 7.93 0.06 -1.99
C SER A 38 6.57 -0.25 -2.64
N CYS A 39 5.47 0.20 -2.04
CA CYS A 39 4.11 -0.03 -2.52
C CYS A 39 3.24 1.22 -2.53
N HIS A 40 3.56 2.24 -1.72
CA HIS A 40 2.75 3.44 -1.55
C HIS A 40 3.52 4.70 -1.95
N VAL A 41 2.80 5.67 -2.49
CA VAL A 41 3.31 7.03 -2.68
C VAL A 41 3.17 7.82 -1.38
N ILE A 42 4.26 8.47 -0.93
CA ILE A 42 4.30 9.42 0.18
C ILE A 42 5.04 10.67 -0.31
N GLY A 43 4.34 11.78 -0.48
CA GLY A 43 4.88 12.96 -1.15
C GLY A 43 5.23 12.65 -2.60
N ASP A 44 6.50 12.81 -2.97
CA ASP A 44 7.02 12.52 -4.31
C ASP A 44 7.77 11.17 -4.38
N LEU A 45 7.74 10.39 -3.30
CA LEU A 45 8.48 9.13 -3.19
C LEU A 45 7.54 7.94 -3.24
N GLY A 46 8.02 6.85 -3.83
CA GLY A 46 7.40 5.53 -3.76
C GLY A 46 6.70 5.08 -5.03
N LEU A 47 6.07 3.91 -4.93
CA LEU A 47 5.37 3.24 -6.03
C LEU A 47 3.86 3.30 -5.82
N ASP A 48 3.12 3.49 -6.91
CA ASP A 48 1.66 3.54 -6.91
C ASP A 48 1.07 2.13 -7.10
N VAL A 49 1.32 1.26 -6.12
CA VAL A 49 0.75 -0.11 -6.06
C VAL A 49 -0.40 -0.16 -5.07
N GLY A 50 -0.23 0.48 -3.93
CA GLY A 50 -1.27 0.65 -2.90
C GLY A 50 -1.80 2.08 -2.85
N PRO A 51 -2.77 2.37 -1.96
CA PRO A 51 -3.31 3.72 -1.78
C PRO A 51 -2.22 4.76 -1.52
N ASN A 52 -2.40 5.96 -2.09
CA ASN A 52 -1.51 7.08 -1.83
C ASN A 52 -1.65 7.55 -0.38
N LEU A 53 -0.54 7.48 0.38
CA LEU A 53 -0.49 7.84 1.79
C LEU A 53 -0.27 9.34 2.05
N THR A 54 0.03 10.13 0.99
CA THR A 54 0.11 11.59 1.11
C THR A 54 -1.24 12.12 1.56
N GLY A 55 -1.28 12.71 2.74
CA GLY A 55 -2.53 13.20 3.31
C GLY A 55 -3.44 12.14 3.95
N PHE A 56 -3.07 10.88 3.92
CA PHE A 56 -3.88 9.82 4.49
C PHE A 56 -4.13 10.04 5.98
N GLY A 57 -3.08 10.27 6.76
CA GLY A 57 -3.17 10.47 8.21
C GLY A 57 -3.90 11.75 8.65
N LYS A 58 -4.17 12.71 7.73
CA LYS A 58 -5.05 13.87 8.02
C LYS A 58 -6.51 13.59 7.68
N ARG A 59 -6.75 12.71 6.71
CA ARG A 59 -8.12 12.35 6.30
C ARG A 59 -8.75 11.30 7.20
N PHE A 60 -7.93 10.45 7.81
CA PHE A 60 -8.40 9.35 8.65
C PHE A 60 -7.91 9.46 10.09
N PRO A 61 -8.72 9.03 11.09
CA PRO A 61 -8.31 8.96 12.49
C PRO A 61 -7.09 8.04 12.69
N ALA A 62 -6.38 8.25 13.80
CA ALA A 62 -5.16 7.50 14.11
C ALA A 62 -5.39 5.98 14.23
N ASP A 63 -6.53 5.57 14.77
CA ASP A 63 -6.91 4.17 14.93
C ASP A 63 -7.17 3.49 13.58
N VAL A 64 -7.76 4.19 12.63
CA VAL A 64 -7.93 3.69 11.25
C VAL A 64 -6.58 3.51 10.57
N VAL A 65 -5.67 4.49 10.71
CA VAL A 65 -4.31 4.38 10.15
C VAL A 65 -3.53 3.24 10.79
N ALA A 66 -3.56 3.12 12.11
CA ALA A 66 -2.89 2.04 12.82
C ALA A 66 -3.46 0.66 12.46
N ARG A 67 -4.79 0.53 12.39
CA ARG A 67 -5.44 -0.72 12.01
C ARG A 67 -5.07 -1.14 10.60
N ALA A 68 -5.03 -0.23 9.64
CA ALA A 68 -4.63 -0.53 8.27
C ALA A 68 -3.20 -1.09 8.17
N ILE A 69 -2.31 -0.74 9.11
CA ILE A 69 -0.94 -1.26 9.17
C ILE A 69 -0.89 -2.61 9.88
N VAL A 70 -1.64 -2.77 10.97
CA VAL A 70 -1.61 -3.99 11.80
C VAL A 70 -2.44 -5.11 11.17
N GLU A 71 -3.61 -4.78 10.64
CA GLU A 71 -4.62 -5.71 10.13
C GLU A 71 -5.06 -5.32 8.70
N PRO A 72 -4.15 -5.33 7.70
CA PRO A 72 -4.44 -4.78 6.37
C PRO A 72 -5.53 -5.54 5.61
N SER A 73 -5.84 -6.78 6.01
CA SER A 73 -6.91 -7.58 5.42
C SER A 73 -8.26 -7.36 6.07
N ALA A 74 -8.34 -6.65 7.21
CA ALA A 74 -9.61 -6.38 7.90
C ALA A 74 -10.51 -5.44 7.07
N GLU A 75 -9.90 -4.49 6.36
CA GLU A 75 -10.59 -3.57 5.47
C GLU A 75 -9.68 -3.20 4.30
N ILE A 76 -10.07 -3.60 3.10
CA ILE A 76 -9.31 -3.30 1.87
C ILE A 76 -9.98 -2.12 1.17
N SER A 77 -9.21 -1.08 0.88
CA SER A 77 -9.71 0.09 0.16
C SER A 77 -10.23 -0.28 -1.23
N LEU A 78 -11.38 0.30 -1.60
CA LEU A 78 -12.00 0.08 -2.91
C LEU A 78 -11.00 0.34 -4.04
N GLY A 79 -10.91 -0.59 -4.97
CA GLY A 79 -9.99 -0.53 -6.12
C GLY A 79 -8.58 -1.06 -5.82
N PHE A 80 -8.33 -1.55 -4.59
CA PHE A 80 -7.07 -2.18 -4.20
C PHE A 80 -7.22 -3.66 -3.80
N GLU A 81 -8.34 -4.25 -4.16
CA GLU A 81 -8.59 -5.69 -3.98
C GLU A 81 -7.61 -6.48 -4.86
N GLY A 82 -6.87 -7.37 -4.22
CA GLY A 82 -5.91 -8.22 -4.92
C GLY A 82 -6.60 -9.23 -5.81
N GLN A 83 -6.01 -9.49 -6.96
CA GLN A 83 -6.40 -10.54 -7.88
C GLN A 83 -5.24 -11.50 -8.10
N HIS A 84 -5.54 -12.78 -8.25
CA HIS A 84 -4.61 -13.80 -8.66
C HIS A 84 -4.98 -14.27 -10.07
N LEU A 85 -4.09 -14.02 -11.01
CA LEU A 85 -4.22 -14.41 -12.42
C LEU A 85 -3.24 -15.51 -12.75
N ARG A 86 -3.69 -16.48 -13.57
CA ARG A 86 -2.81 -17.46 -14.20
C ARG A 86 -2.95 -17.37 -15.71
N THR A 87 -1.82 -17.49 -16.43
CA THR A 87 -1.81 -17.45 -17.88
C THR A 87 -1.68 -18.86 -18.48
N HIS A 88 -2.10 -19.01 -19.75
CA HIS A 88 -1.87 -20.22 -20.53
C HIS A 88 -0.43 -20.24 -21.06
N LYS A 89 0.00 -19.12 -21.64
CA LYS A 89 1.35 -18.95 -22.13
C LYS A 89 2.27 -18.70 -20.93
N ASP A 90 3.40 -19.34 -20.90
CA ASP A 90 4.45 -19.22 -19.88
C ASP A 90 4.01 -19.61 -18.45
N GLU A 91 2.77 -20.06 -18.24
CA GLU A 91 2.19 -20.49 -16.95
C GLU A 91 2.48 -19.52 -15.79
N LEU A 92 2.36 -18.21 -16.07
CA LEU A 92 2.66 -17.19 -15.06
C LEU A 92 1.58 -17.16 -13.99
N ASP A 93 2.02 -17.07 -12.75
CA ASP A 93 1.19 -16.73 -11.59
C ASP A 93 1.43 -15.25 -11.23
N ILE A 94 0.39 -14.43 -11.36
CA ILE A 94 0.49 -12.99 -11.18
C ILE A 94 -0.50 -12.55 -10.09
N MET A 95 0.02 -11.96 -9.02
CA MET A 95 -0.78 -11.35 -7.97
C MET A 95 -0.63 -9.83 -8.02
N GLY A 96 -1.73 -9.12 -8.01
CA GLY A 96 -1.70 -7.67 -8.15
C GLY A 96 -3.08 -7.03 -8.07
N VAL A 97 -3.12 -5.74 -8.35
CA VAL A 97 -4.34 -4.95 -8.50
C VAL A 97 -4.67 -4.82 -9.98
N VAL A 98 -5.91 -5.13 -10.36
CA VAL A 98 -6.39 -4.92 -11.72
C VAL A 98 -6.71 -3.44 -11.92
N LEU A 99 -6.00 -2.81 -12.84
CA LEU A 99 -6.15 -1.39 -13.18
C LEU A 99 -7.22 -1.17 -14.26
N ALA A 100 -7.36 -2.14 -15.17
CA ALA A 100 -8.38 -2.13 -16.20
C ALA A 100 -8.87 -3.55 -16.44
N ASP A 101 -10.20 -3.69 -16.44
CA ASP A 101 -10.89 -4.97 -16.60
C ASP A 101 -11.50 -5.03 -18.00
N GLY A 102 -10.73 -5.50 -18.96
CA GLY A 102 -11.12 -5.58 -20.36
C GLY A 102 -10.30 -6.61 -21.11
N ASP A 103 -10.17 -6.44 -22.41
CA ASP A 103 -9.26 -7.21 -23.24
C ASP A 103 -8.29 -6.23 -23.91
N PRO A 104 -7.05 -6.18 -23.45
CA PRO A 104 -6.43 -7.01 -22.39
C PRO A 104 -6.80 -6.56 -20.96
N VAL A 105 -6.69 -7.48 -20.01
CA VAL A 105 -6.67 -7.16 -18.58
C VAL A 105 -5.34 -6.50 -18.24
N ILE A 106 -5.38 -5.34 -17.58
CA ILE A 106 -4.19 -4.65 -17.09
C ILE A 106 -4.07 -4.87 -15.58
N ILE A 107 -2.98 -5.50 -15.16
CA ILE A 107 -2.70 -5.79 -13.76
C ILE A 107 -1.37 -5.15 -13.34
N ARG A 108 -1.35 -4.55 -12.16
CA ARG A 108 -0.13 -4.05 -11.51
C ARG A 108 0.23 -4.96 -10.33
N SER A 109 1.34 -5.64 -10.46
CA SER A 109 1.86 -6.54 -9.41
C SER A 109 2.75 -5.81 -8.41
N MET A 110 3.12 -6.52 -7.34
CA MET A 110 4.08 -6.04 -6.35
C MET A 110 5.39 -5.59 -7.04
N GLY A 111 5.96 -4.49 -6.55
CA GLY A 111 7.13 -3.87 -7.21
C GLY A 111 6.77 -2.91 -8.35
N GLY A 112 5.46 -2.63 -8.59
CA GLY A 112 5.00 -1.64 -9.57
C GLY A 112 5.02 -2.13 -11.02
N ILE A 113 5.26 -3.41 -11.26
CA ILE A 113 5.29 -3.97 -12.61
C ILE A 113 3.87 -4.04 -13.15
N THR A 114 3.62 -3.36 -14.26
CA THR A 114 2.32 -3.40 -14.95
C THR A 114 2.40 -4.34 -16.15
N GLN A 115 1.46 -5.28 -16.22
CA GLN A 115 1.37 -6.29 -17.27
C GLN A 115 0.02 -6.20 -17.96
N SER A 116 0.04 -6.46 -19.27
CA SER A 116 -1.14 -6.52 -20.14
C SER A 116 -1.36 -7.98 -20.54
N ILE A 117 -2.48 -8.57 -20.11
CA ILE A 117 -2.79 -9.98 -20.30
C ILE A 117 -3.98 -10.08 -21.24
N PRO A 118 -3.80 -10.54 -22.48
CA PRO A 118 -4.91 -10.78 -23.40
C PRO A 118 -5.91 -11.80 -22.80
N ALA A 119 -7.19 -11.59 -23.01
CA ALA A 119 -8.23 -12.50 -22.53
C ALA A 119 -8.02 -13.95 -23.01
N SER A 120 -7.49 -14.12 -24.22
CA SER A 120 -7.15 -15.43 -24.79
C SER A 120 -6.00 -16.14 -24.05
N ASP A 121 -5.16 -15.41 -23.32
CA ASP A 121 -4.08 -15.98 -22.52
C ASP A 121 -4.46 -16.19 -21.05
N LEU A 122 -5.58 -15.66 -20.61
CA LEU A 122 -6.03 -15.77 -19.23
C LEU A 122 -6.60 -17.16 -18.95
N LYS A 123 -5.86 -17.99 -18.22
CA LYS A 123 -6.27 -19.35 -17.82
C LYS A 123 -7.25 -19.34 -16.64
N SER A 124 -6.98 -18.49 -15.65
CA SER A 124 -7.86 -18.30 -14.50
C SER A 124 -7.65 -16.93 -13.85
N ARG A 125 -8.70 -16.44 -13.20
CA ARG A 125 -8.70 -15.23 -12.40
C ARG A 125 -9.51 -15.46 -11.12
N GLN A 126 -8.95 -15.12 -9.99
CA GLN A 126 -9.60 -15.27 -8.70
C GLN A 126 -9.34 -14.06 -7.82
N PRO A 127 -10.37 -13.50 -7.14
CA PRO A 127 -10.16 -12.46 -6.14
C PRO A 127 -9.41 -13.06 -4.95
N MET A 128 -8.48 -12.29 -4.42
CA MET A 128 -7.78 -12.64 -3.19
C MET A 128 -8.66 -12.30 -1.99
N LYS A 129 -8.71 -13.20 -1.00
CA LYS A 129 -9.46 -12.99 0.25
C LYS A 129 -8.71 -12.08 1.23
N ARG A 130 -7.46 -11.76 0.95
CA ARG A 130 -6.58 -10.96 1.79
C ARG A 130 -5.99 -9.79 1.03
N SER A 131 -5.52 -8.80 1.77
CA SER A 131 -4.76 -7.69 1.22
C SER A 131 -3.45 -8.14 0.56
N LEU A 132 -3.02 -7.40 -0.45
CA LEU A 132 -1.66 -7.47 -0.98
C LEU A 132 -0.65 -6.83 -0.02
N MET A 133 -1.11 -5.92 0.84
CA MET A 133 -0.28 -5.30 1.86
C MET A 133 0.09 -6.33 2.93
N LEU A 134 1.37 -6.40 3.25
CA LEU A 134 1.88 -7.19 4.37
C LEU A 134 1.48 -6.53 5.70
N SER A 135 1.12 -7.34 6.70
CA SER A 135 0.84 -6.85 8.04
C SER A 135 2.09 -6.32 8.73
N ALA A 136 1.90 -5.57 9.81
CA ALA A 136 3.01 -5.08 10.64
C ALA A 136 3.96 -6.20 11.08
N ASP A 137 3.42 -7.35 11.48
CA ASP A 137 4.22 -8.53 11.87
C ASP A 137 5.08 -9.06 10.72
N GLN A 138 4.49 -9.16 9.52
CA GLN A 138 5.21 -9.62 8.32
C GLN A 138 6.27 -8.63 7.87
N LEU A 139 6.07 -7.34 8.13
CA LEU A 139 7.05 -6.29 7.87
C LEU A 139 8.11 -6.18 8.98
N GLY A 140 7.98 -6.95 10.05
CA GLY A 140 8.87 -6.89 11.21
C GLY A 140 8.80 -5.55 11.95
N LEU A 141 7.61 -4.92 11.99
CA LEU A 141 7.39 -3.70 12.73
C LEU A 141 7.05 -4.00 14.18
N THR A 142 7.57 -3.16 15.08
CA THR A 142 7.19 -3.15 16.49
C THR A 142 5.95 -2.27 16.72
N ALA A 143 5.35 -2.37 17.90
CA ALA A 143 4.27 -1.47 18.32
C ALA A 143 4.69 0.02 18.27
N GLN A 144 5.95 0.30 18.64
CA GLN A 144 6.51 1.64 18.60
C GLN A 144 6.67 2.13 17.14
N ASP A 145 7.13 1.25 16.23
CA ASP A 145 7.24 1.60 14.82
C ASP A 145 5.88 1.97 14.23
N VAL A 146 4.82 1.26 14.57
CA VAL A 146 3.46 1.58 14.14
C VAL A 146 3.02 2.95 14.68
N ALA A 147 3.22 3.22 15.97
CA ALA A 147 2.90 4.52 16.58
C ALA A 147 3.68 5.66 15.91
N ASP A 148 4.96 5.45 15.61
CA ASP A 148 5.82 6.42 14.96
C ASP A 148 5.37 6.70 13.51
N VAL A 149 5.01 5.66 12.73
CA VAL A 149 4.48 5.83 11.37
C VAL A 149 3.14 6.57 11.38
N VAL A 150 2.25 6.25 12.31
CA VAL A 150 0.97 6.97 12.46
C VAL A 150 1.23 8.46 12.71
N GLU A 151 2.15 8.81 13.62
CA GLU A 151 2.50 10.19 13.92
C GLU A 151 3.11 10.90 12.69
N TYR A 152 4.02 10.23 11.97
CA TYR A 152 4.60 10.77 10.74
C TYR A 152 3.54 11.05 9.67
N LEU A 153 2.67 10.10 9.37
CA LEU A 153 1.63 10.27 8.35
C LEU A 153 0.62 11.37 8.71
N ARG A 154 0.46 11.68 10.00
CA ARG A 154 -0.39 12.77 10.50
C ARG A 154 0.32 14.11 10.58
N SER A 155 1.63 14.12 10.52
CA SER A 155 2.44 15.34 10.56
C SER A 155 2.29 16.17 9.29
N SER A 156 2.70 17.43 9.37
CA SER A 156 2.75 18.34 8.20
C SER A 156 3.89 18.02 7.24
N GLU A 157 4.90 17.26 7.65
CA GLU A 157 6.06 16.94 6.80
C GLU A 157 5.69 16.17 5.55
N VAL A 158 4.66 15.32 5.61
CA VAL A 158 4.16 14.54 4.47
C VAL A 158 3.60 15.44 3.35
N TYR A 159 3.30 16.71 3.65
CA TYR A 159 2.68 17.66 2.72
C TYR A 159 3.65 18.70 2.15
N THR A 160 4.87 18.78 2.68
CA THR A 160 5.86 19.80 2.31
C THR A 160 6.76 19.36 1.16
N VAL A 161 6.67 18.12 0.69
CA VAL A 161 7.42 17.67 -0.46
C VAL A 161 6.77 18.22 -1.73
N GLY A 162 7.40 19.24 -2.26
CA GLY A 162 7.25 19.91 -3.52
C GLY A 162 5.96 19.73 -4.33
N ARG A 163 5.04 20.68 -4.26
CA ARG A 163 4.22 20.94 -5.46
C ARG A 163 5.16 21.30 -6.59
N PRO A 164 5.19 20.56 -7.71
CA PRO A 164 5.90 21.07 -8.87
C PRO A 164 5.26 22.40 -9.26
N THR A 165 6.04 23.46 -9.16
CA THR A 165 5.72 24.83 -9.62
C THR A 165 5.65 24.89 -11.15
N ARG A 166 5.00 23.93 -11.78
CA ARG A 166 4.89 23.83 -13.25
C ARG A 166 3.64 24.45 -13.85
N TRP A 167 2.80 25.10 -13.05
CA TRP A 167 1.59 25.75 -13.59
C TRP A 167 1.73 27.24 -13.87
N ASN A 168 2.89 27.87 -13.59
CA ASN A 168 3.09 29.29 -13.86
C ASN A 168 3.85 29.59 -15.18
N ALA A 169 4.08 28.61 -16.04
CA ALA A 169 4.83 28.81 -17.28
C ALA A 169 3.95 29.13 -18.52
N PHE A 170 2.63 29.25 -18.36
CA PHE A 170 1.75 29.56 -19.50
C PHE A 170 0.85 30.79 -19.30
N ALA A 171 1.22 31.70 -18.42
CA ALA A 171 0.50 32.95 -18.20
C ALA A 171 1.28 34.16 -18.69
N THR A 172 1.92 34.08 -19.85
CA THR A 172 2.40 35.26 -20.61
C THR A 172 2.41 34.91 -22.08
N TRP A 173 1.28 35.11 -22.74
CA TRP A 173 1.14 35.60 -24.13
C TRP A 173 -0.22 36.25 -24.27
#